data_44c876c64cbf07507094689b95b7bc09
#
_entry.id   44c876c64cbf07507094689b95b7bc09
#
_cell.length_a   1.000
_cell.length_b   1.000
_cell.length_c   1.000
_cell.angle_alpha   90.00
_cell.angle_beta   90.00
_cell.angle_gamma   90.00
#
_symmetry.space_group_name_H-M   'P 1'
#
loop_
_entity.id
_entity.type
_entity.pdbx_description
1 polymer ?
#
loop_
_entity_poly.entity_id
_entity_poly.type
_entity_poly.pdbx_seq_one_letter_code
_entity_poly.pdbx_strand_id
1 'polypeptide(L)'
;GPSKENLNEVESNWKQDMVARNYSFRVSDKIKLMEAFEYQMERIKKFYSNEKTKVSQIEELEKYMGTLTETDESPTNKSSISFILEHGKKQYLFLGDAAVDGKLLQNIEKIVGYQHQFTAIKLPHHGSRYNITREFIDRYPAEEYYCLTNSKRYSHPDLEVLAAIA
;
A
#
# COMPACT_ATOMS: atom_id res chain seq x y z
N GLY A 1 -7.77 5.63 9.53
CA GLY A 1 -7.87 4.16 9.40
C GLY A 1 -8.92 3.75 8.40
N PRO A 2 -9.02 2.46 8.07
CA PRO A 2 -9.98 1.94 7.11
C PRO A 2 -11.43 2.21 7.53
N SER A 3 -12.34 2.34 6.56
CA SER A 3 -13.75 2.49 6.86
C SER A 3 -14.37 1.17 7.34
N LYS A 4 -15.48 1.25 8.08
CA LYS A 4 -16.20 0.06 8.54
C LYS A 4 -16.72 -0.76 7.36
N GLU A 5 -17.15 -0.10 6.29
CA GLU A 5 -17.60 -0.71 5.05
C GLU A 5 -16.48 -1.53 4.40
N ASN A 6 -15.29 -0.94 4.25
CA ASN A 6 -14.14 -1.66 3.68
C ASN A 6 -13.73 -2.87 4.53
N LEU A 7 -13.77 -2.74 5.87
CA LEU A 7 -13.48 -3.87 6.76
C LEU A 7 -14.50 -5.00 6.63
N ASN A 8 -15.79 -4.68 6.52
CA ASN A 8 -16.85 -5.68 6.32
C ASN A 8 -16.71 -6.38 4.97
N GLU A 9 -16.33 -5.65 3.92
CA GLU A 9 -16.12 -6.23 2.60
C GLU A 9 -14.90 -7.17 2.58
N VAL A 10 -13.80 -6.78 3.21
CA VAL A 10 -12.62 -7.65 3.38
C VAL A 10 -12.99 -8.92 4.16
N GLU A 11 -13.74 -8.79 5.26
CA GLU A 11 -14.19 -9.96 6.04
C GLU A 11 -15.06 -10.90 5.21
N SER A 12 -15.98 -10.35 4.40
CA SER A 12 -16.85 -11.14 3.52
C SER A 12 -16.06 -11.88 2.45
N ASN A 13 -15.17 -11.19 1.74
CA ASN A 13 -14.34 -11.76 0.70
C ASN A 13 -13.41 -12.84 1.27
N TRP A 14 -12.84 -12.59 2.43
CA TRP A 14 -11.97 -13.56 3.10
C TRP A 14 -12.72 -14.83 3.52
N LYS A 15 -13.93 -14.69 4.06
CA LYS A 15 -14.79 -15.84 4.37
C LYS A 15 -15.11 -16.68 3.12
N GLN A 16 -15.40 -16.04 2.00
CA GLN A 16 -15.66 -16.71 0.73
C GLN A 16 -14.42 -17.48 0.23
N ASP A 17 -13.24 -16.85 0.26
CA ASP A 17 -11.98 -17.48 -0.13
C ASP A 17 -11.65 -18.71 0.74
N MET A 18 -11.92 -18.63 2.02
CA MET A 18 -11.66 -19.73 2.94
C MET A 18 -12.61 -20.89 2.72
N VAL A 19 -13.90 -20.62 2.45
CA VAL A 19 -14.90 -21.66 2.08
C VAL A 19 -14.49 -22.33 0.77
N ALA A 20 -14.09 -21.57 -0.24
CA ALA A 20 -13.60 -22.11 -1.52
C ALA A 20 -12.37 -23.02 -1.37
N ARG A 21 -11.63 -22.88 -0.26
CA ARG A 21 -10.47 -23.71 0.09
C ARG A 21 -10.80 -24.84 1.08
N ASN A 22 -12.08 -25.16 1.27
CA ASN A 22 -12.58 -26.19 2.19
C ASN A 22 -12.35 -25.90 3.68
N TYR A 23 -12.22 -24.64 4.07
CA TYR A 23 -12.26 -24.25 5.48
C TYR A 23 -13.70 -23.96 5.91
N SER A 24 -14.18 -24.65 6.96
CA SER A 24 -15.49 -24.36 7.53
C SER A 24 -15.36 -23.40 8.70
N PHE A 25 -16.12 -22.31 8.69
CA PHE A 25 -16.15 -21.35 9.79
C PHE A 25 -17.26 -21.65 10.79
N ARG A 26 -16.90 -21.74 12.06
CA ARG A 26 -17.81 -21.50 13.19
C ARG A 26 -17.34 -20.23 13.90
N VAL A 27 -18.25 -19.51 14.53
CA VAL A 27 -17.97 -18.22 15.23
C VAL A 27 -16.87 -18.31 16.28
N SER A 28 -16.55 -19.53 16.76
CA SER A 28 -15.48 -19.81 17.74
C SER A 28 -14.07 -19.98 17.14
N ASP A 29 -13.91 -19.92 15.82
CA ASP A 29 -12.67 -20.35 15.14
C ASP A 29 -11.70 -19.22 14.80
N LYS A 30 -11.64 -18.13 15.61
CA LYS A 30 -10.65 -17.05 15.45
C LYS A 30 -9.20 -17.57 15.38
N ILE A 31 -8.88 -18.61 16.14
CA ILE A 31 -7.54 -19.22 16.19
C ILE A 31 -7.23 -19.89 14.84
N LYS A 32 -8.18 -20.64 14.27
CA LYS A 32 -7.99 -21.30 12.97
C LYS A 32 -7.83 -20.33 11.81
N LEU A 33 -8.42 -19.15 11.92
CA LEU A 33 -8.25 -18.05 10.96
C LEU A 33 -6.80 -17.51 10.93
N MET A 34 -6.19 -17.37 12.11
CA MET A 34 -4.78 -16.96 12.23
C MET A 34 -3.85 -18.07 11.70
N GLU A 35 -4.08 -19.32 12.06
CA GLU A 35 -3.30 -20.46 11.56
C GLU A 35 -3.38 -20.60 10.03
N ALA A 36 -4.56 -20.40 9.43
CA ALA A 36 -4.73 -20.42 7.99
C ALA A 36 -4.00 -19.26 7.28
N PHE A 37 -3.99 -18.08 7.90
CA PHE A 37 -3.23 -16.93 7.41
C PHE A 37 -1.71 -17.20 7.50
N GLU A 38 -1.22 -17.68 8.63
CA GLU A 38 0.19 -18.03 8.85
C GLU A 38 0.65 -19.10 7.86
N TYR A 39 -0.15 -20.13 7.63
CA TYR A 39 0.13 -21.18 6.64
C TYR A 39 0.22 -20.62 5.21
N GLN A 40 -0.65 -19.71 4.83
CA GLN A 40 -0.57 -19.03 3.53
C GLN A 40 0.70 -18.17 3.42
N MET A 41 1.04 -17.42 4.48
CA MET A 41 2.26 -16.60 4.50
C MET A 41 3.53 -17.44 4.41
N GLU A 42 3.58 -18.62 5.05
CA GLU A 42 4.71 -19.54 4.91
C GLU A 42 4.85 -20.12 3.50
N ARG A 43 3.74 -20.48 2.84
CA ARG A 43 3.75 -20.90 1.43
C ARG A 43 4.27 -19.81 0.52
N ILE A 44 3.86 -18.57 0.73
CA ILE A 44 4.32 -17.41 -0.04
C ILE A 44 5.83 -17.21 0.17
N LYS A 45 6.33 -17.27 1.40
CA LYS A 45 7.76 -17.16 1.71
C LYS A 45 8.61 -18.24 1.01
N LYS A 46 8.16 -19.49 1.01
CA LYS A 46 8.87 -20.59 0.31
C LYS A 46 8.96 -20.40 -1.20
N PHE A 47 7.95 -19.77 -1.81
CA PHE A 47 7.91 -19.55 -3.28
C PHE A 47 8.90 -18.47 -3.74
N TYR A 48 9.27 -17.53 -2.87
CA TYR A 48 10.02 -16.31 -3.24
C TYR A 48 11.46 -16.25 -2.72
N SER A 49 12.02 -17.32 -2.13
CA SER A 49 13.31 -17.25 -1.41
C SER A 49 14.58 -17.27 -2.31
N ASN A 50 14.52 -17.45 -3.64
CA ASN A 50 15.69 -17.87 -4.42
C ASN A 50 16.13 -17.03 -5.64
N GLU A 51 15.69 -15.78 -5.84
CA GLU A 51 16.18 -15.00 -6.96
C GLU A 51 16.83 -13.66 -6.57
N LYS A 52 18.04 -13.41 -7.09
CA LYS A 52 18.70 -12.11 -7.01
C LYS A 52 18.17 -11.18 -8.10
N THR A 53 17.60 -10.06 -7.72
CA THR A 53 17.09 -9.03 -8.64
C THR A 53 18.24 -8.12 -9.09
N LYS A 54 18.39 -7.92 -10.41
CA LYS A 54 19.22 -6.85 -10.97
C LYS A 54 18.41 -5.56 -11.00
N VAL A 55 18.96 -4.49 -10.45
CA VAL A 55 18.42 -3.14 -10.61
C VAL A 55 18.79 -2.64 -12.00
N SER A 56 17.81 -2.36 -12.85
CA SER A 56 18.02 -1.71 -14.14
C SER A 56 18.12 -0.19 -13.95
N GLN A 57 19.00 0.45 -14.74
CA GLN A 57 19.07 1.92 -14.80
C GLN A 57 17.81 2.48 -15.46
N ILE A 58 17.28 3.54 -14.90
CA ILE A 58 16.07 4.20 -15.42
C ILE A 58 16.54 5.36 -16.30
N GLU A 59 16.54 5.16 -17.61
CA GLU A 59 17.11 6.13 -18.56
C GLU A 59 16.16 7.27 -19.00
N GLU A 60 14.85 7.17 -18.78
CA GLU A 60 13.90 8.15 -19.33
C GLU A 60 12.63 8.29 -18.46
N LEU A 61 12.75 8.84 -17.25
CA LEU A 61 11.58 9.09 -16.37
C LEU A 61 10.58 10.08 -16.95
N GLU A 62 11.02 11.03 -17.77
CA GLU A 62 10.17 12.08 -18.36
C GLU A 62 8.98 11.52 -19.15
N LYS A 63 9.12 10.36 -19.80
CA LYS A 63 8.05 9.68 -20.55
C LYS A 63 6.86 9.26 -19.69
N TYR A 64 7.08 9.11 -18.40
CA TYR A 64 6.09 8.62 -17.45
C TYR A 64 5.45 9.74 -16.62
N MET A 65 5.83 10.98 -16.86
CA MET A 65 5.23 12.13 -16.18
C MET A 65 3.77 12.29 -16.60
N GLY A 66 2.87 12.44 -15.61
CA GLY A 66 1.46 12.75 -15.85
C GLY A 66 0.52 11.55 -16.01
N THR A 67 0.99 10.30 -15.80
CA THR A 67 0.20 9.08 -16.04
C THR A 67 -0.46 8.48 -14.79
N LEU A 68 -0.42 9.15 -13.64
CA LEU A 68 -1.07 8.68 -12.39
C LEU A 68 -2.56 9.05 -12.38
N THR A 69 -3.39 8.26 -13.06
CA THR A 69 -4.82 8.56 -13.25
C THR A 69 -5.78 7.51 -12.71
N GLU A 70 -5.30 6.32 -12.40
CA GLU A 70 -6.12 5.20 -11.94
C GLU A 70 -5.91 4.94 -10.44
N THR A 71 -6.97 4.51 -9.75
CA THR A 71 -6.93 4.21 -8.32
C THR A 71 -7.27 2.74 -8.08
N ASP A 72 -6.52 2.10 -7.17
CA ASP A 72 -6.78 0.72 -6.74
C ASP A 72 -8.12 0.64 -5.97
N GLU A 73 -9.05 -0.12 -6.52
CA GLU A 73 -10.38 -0.35 -5.95
C GLU A 73 -10.44 -1.56 -5.01
N SER A 74 -9.32 -2.27 -4.79
CA SER A 74 -9.26 -3.44 -3.91
C SER A 74 -9.67 -3.10 -2.48
N PRO A 75 -10.71 -3.73 -1.92
CA PRO A 75 -11.12 -3.52 -0.52
C PRO A 75 -10.01 -3.85 0.47
N THR A 76 -9.19 -4.85 0.15
CA THR A 76 -8.04 -5.25 0.98
C THR A 76 -7.04 -4.11 1.12
N ASN A 77 -6.62 -3.49 0.00
CA ASN A 77 -5.69 -2.39 0.02
C ASN A 77 -6.30 -1.13 0.63
N LYS A 78 -7.56 -0.81 0.31
CA LYS A 78 -8.30 0.30 0.96
C LYS A 78 -8.49 0.11 2.48
N SER A 79 -8.32 -1.11 2.98
CA SER A 79 -8.39 -1.43 4.42
C SER A 79 -7.03 -1.39 5.12
N SER A 80 -5.97 -1.01 4.42
CA SER A 80 -4.64 -0.86 5.01
C SER A 80 -4.61 0.22 6.09
N ILE A 81 -3.82 -0.03 7.13
CA ILE A 81 -3.59 0.94 8.20
C ILE A 81 -2.57 1.96 7.73
N SER A 82 -2.99 3.23 7.71
CA SER A 82 -2.11 4.37 7.46
C SER A 82 -1.96 5.20 8.72
N PHE A 83 -0.76 5.69 8.99
CA PHE A 83 -0.50 6.49 10.20
C PHE A 83 0.64 7.49 9.98
N ILE A 84 0.65 8.54 10.78
CA ILE A 84 1.74 9.50 10.88
C ILE A 84 2.49 9.22 12.19
N LEU A 85 3.81 9.03 12.08
CA LEU A 85 4.71 8.93 13.22
C LEU A 85 5.38 10.28 13.43
N GLU A 86 5.27 10.81 14.63
CA GLU A 86 5.93 12.05 15.01
C GLU A 86 7.10 11.77 15.98
N HIS A 87 8.25 12.33 15.67
CA HIS A 87 9.42 12.28 16.55
C HIS A 87 10.14 13.63 16.57
N GLY A 88 10.02 14.35 17.66
CA GLY A 88 10.49 15.72 17.76
C GLY A 88 9.80 16.64 16.77
N LYS A 89 10.55 17.22 15.84
CA LYS A 89 10.01 18.05 14.75
C LYS A 89 9.82 17.29 13.44
N LYS A 90 10.09 15.99 13.42
CA LYS A 90 10.03 15.14 12.23
C LYS A 90 8.71 14.39 12.17
N GLN A 91 8.15 14.31 10.97
CA GLN A 91 6.91 13.59 10.71
C GLN A 91 7.11 12.62 9.55
N TYR A 92 6.69 11.38 9.77
CA TYR A 92 6.86 10.27 8.86
C TYR A 92 5.50 9.69 8.53
N LEU A 93 5.15 9.59 7.24
CA LEU A 93 3.87 9.03 6.79
C LEU A 93 4.06 7.60 6.30
N PHE A 94 3.30 6.68 6.91
CA PHE A 94 3.24 5.28 6.51
C PHE A 94 1.86 4.98 5.92
N LEU A 95 1.82 4.54 4.67
CA LEU A 95 0.56 4.34 3.95
C LEU A 95 0.14 2.86 3.83
N GLY A 96 0.99 1.92 4.26
CA GLY A 96 0.71 0.49 4.07
C GLY A 96 0.59 0.15 2.59
N ASP A 97 -0.48 -0.52 2.21
CA ASP A 97 -0.87 -0.79 0.83
C ASP A 97 -2.14 0.01 0.43
N ALA A 98 -2.45 1.07 1.18
CA ALA A 98 -3.64 1.89 0.95
C ALA A 98 -3.64 2.50 -0.46
N ALA A 99 -4.82 2.57 -1.07
CA ALA A 99 -5.05 3.47 -2.18
C ALA A 99 -5.22 4.90 -1.66
N VAL A 100 -4.45 5.84 -2.21
CA VAL A 100 -4.58 7.25 -1.86
C VAL A 100 -5.75 7.84 -2.63
N ASP A 101 -6.95 7.57 -2.12
CA ASP A 101 -8.21 8.12 -2.62
C ASP A 101 -8.57 9.44 -1.93
N GLY A 102 -9.66 10.06 -2.37
CA GLY A 102 -10.14 11.33 -1.80
C GLY A 102 -10.45 11.24 -0.30
N LYS A 103 -10.83 10.07 0.22
CA LYS A 103 -11.12 9.86 1.64
C LYS A 103 -9.84 9.85 2.49
N LEU A 104 -8.81 9.15 2.01
CA LEU A 104 -7.51 9.15 2.67
C LEU A 104 -6.87 10.54 2.65
N LEU A 105 -6.95 11.25 1.50
CA LEU A 105 -6.49 12.63 1.39
C LEU A 105 -7.18 13.55 2.41
N GLN A 106 -8.50 13.48 2.55
CA GLN A 106 -9.25 14.24 3.55
C GLN A 106 -8.83 13.91 4.99
N ASN A 107 -8.51 12.65 5.28
CA ASN A 107 -8.04 12.26 6.60
C ASN A 107 -6.64 12.80 6.90
N ILE A 108 -5.73 12.80 5.93
CA ILE A 108 -4.41 13.41 6.07
C ILE A 108 -4.55 14.93 6.27
N GLU A 109 -5.39 15.58 5.46
CA GLU A 109 -5.66 17.01 5.56
C GLU A 109 -6.18 17.46 6.94
N LYS A 110 -7.06 16.66 7.56
CA LYS A 110 -7.56 16.93 8.92
C LYS A 110 -6.46 16.90 9.99
N ILE A 111 -5.38 16.16 9.76
CA ILE A 111 -4.29 15.99 10.73
C ILE A 111 -3.20 17.04 10.51
N VAL A 112 -2.76 17.27 9.26
CA VAL A 112 -1.59 18.09 8.95
C VAL A 112 -1.91 19.33 8.10
N GLY A 113 -3.16 19.52 7.67
CA GLY A 113 -3.61 20.63 6.83
C GLY A 113 -3.57 20.29 5.33
N TYR A 114 -4.02 21.27 4.51
CA TYR A 114 -4.18 21.10 3.06
C TYR A 114 -2.86 20.81 2.33
N GLN A 115 -1.77 21.42 2.78
CA GLN A 115 -0.42 21.20 2.27
C GLN A 115 0.53 20.98 3.44
N HIS A 116 1.40 19.98 3.31
CA HIS A 116 2.36 19.66 4.36
C HIS A 116 3.55 18.90 3.77
N GLN A 117 4.76 19.27 4.19
CA GLN A 117 5.99 18.55 3.83
C GLN A 117 6.33 17.55 4.94
N PHE A 118 6.40 16.28 4.58
CA PHE A 118 6.86 15.22 5.48
C PHE A 118 8.38 15.09 5.46
N THR A 119 8.96 14.62 6.56
CA THR A 119 10.38 14.23 6.57
C THR A 119 10.58 13.00 5.68
N ALA A 120 9.67 12.02 5.78
CA ALA A 120 9.69 10.89 4.87
C ALA A 120 8.32 10.27 4.70
N ILE A 121 8.12 9.64 3.53
CA ILE A 121 6.92 8.88 3.20
C ILE A 121 7.31 7.46 2.79
N LYS A 122 6.76 6.44 3.48
CA LYS A 122 6.75 5.08 2.95
C LYS A 122 5.65 5.00 1.88
N LEU A 123 6.05 4.84 0.62
CA LEU A 123 5.13 4.76 -0.52
C LEU A 123 4.11 3.64 -0.33
N PRO A 124 2.84 3.87 -0.71
CA PRO A 124 1.80 2.85 -0.63
C PRO A 124 2.10 1.71 -1.60
N HIS A 125 1.66 0.52 -1.25
CA HIS A 125 1.67 -0.69 -2.08
C HIS A 125 2.96 -0.84 -2.91
N HIS A 126 4.11 -0.71 -2.24
CA HIS A 126 5.45 -0.86 -2.82
C HIS A 126 5.76 0.10 -3.99
N GLY A 127 5.09 1.24 -4.07
CA GLY A 127 5.23 2.20 -5.18
C GLY A 127 4.41 1.82 -6.41
N SER A 128 3.24 1.20 -6.22
CA SER A 128 2.28 0.94 -7.30
C SER A 128 1.64 2.25 -7.78
N ARG A 129 1.57 2.46 -9.10
CA ARG A 129 0.92 3.61 -9.74
C ARG A 129 -0.58 3.70 -9.45
N TYR A 130 -1.22 2.60 -9.11
CA TYR A 130 -2.64 2.54 -8.77
C TYR A 130 -2.94 2.98 -7.34
N ASN A 131 -1.91 3.13 -6.50
CA ASN A 131 -2.08 3.40 -5.07
C ASN A 131 -1.63 4.81 -4.67
N ILE A 132 -1.15 5.63 -5.62
CA ILE A 132 -0.71 7.01 -5.39
C ILE A 132 -1.25 7.92 -6.49
N THR A 133 -1.59 9.18 -6.14
CA THR A 133 -2.09 10.16 -7.09
C THR A 133 -1.14 11.34 -7.23
N ARG A 134 -1.16 12.03 -8.36
CA ARG A 134 -0.38 13.26 -8.55
C ARG A 134 -0.78 14.34 -7.54
N GLU A 135 -2.07 14.49 -7.26
CA GLU A 135 -2.58 15.43 -6.25
C GLU A 135 -1.95 15.17 -4.87
N PHE A 136 -1.82 13.89 -4.46
CA PHE A 136 -1.19 13.56 -3.19
C PHE A 136 0.27 14.01 -3.14
N ILE A 137 1.04 13.73 -4.19
CA ILE A 137 2.47 14.11 -4.25
C ILE A 137 2.64 15.62 -4.20
N ASP A 138 1.79 16.36 -4.95
CA ASP A 138 1.85 17.83 -4.99
C ASP A 138 1.46 18.48 -3.65
N ARG A 139 0.50 17.89 -2.93
CA ARG A 139 0.04 18.41 -1.63
C ARG A 139 0.91 18.01 -0.46
N TYR A 140 1.51 16.83 -0.53
CA TYR A 140 2.25 16.21 0.56
C TYR A 140 3.63 15.71 0.12
N PRO A 141 4.52 16.63 -0.30
CA PRO A 141 5.89 16.22 -0.65
C PRO A 141 6.65 15.73 0.57
N ALA A 142 7.72 14.99 0.34
CA ALA A 142 8.63 14.54 1.39
C ALA A 142 10.10 14.79 1.02
N GLU A 143 10.94 14.91 2.04
CA GLU A 143 12.39 14.97 1.85
C GLU A 143 12.94 13.62 1.36
N GLU A 144 12.33 12.51 1.80
CA GLU A 144 12.72 11.16 1.44
C GLU A 144 11.49 10.28 1.13
N TYR A 145 11.61 9.40 0.15
CA TYR A 145 10.61 8.40 -0.19
C TYR A 145 11.16 7.00 -0.03
N TYR A 146 10.47 6.17 0.75
CA TYR A 146 10.84 4.78 0.95
C TYR A 146 9.96 3.84 0.14
N CYS A 147 10.57 3.13 -0.80
CA CYS A 147 9.95 2.07 -1.57
C CYS A 147 10.46 0.71 -1.09
N LEU A 148 9.65 -0.04 -0.37
CA LEU A 148 10.02 -1.33 0.22
C LEU A 148 9.53 -2.47 -0.67
N THR A 149 10.34 -2.86 -1.65
CA THR A 149 10.04 -3.94 -2.58
C THR A 149 11.31 -4.69 -3.01
N ASN A 150 11.14 -5.90 -3.51
CA ASN A 150 12.21 -6.64 -4.20
C ASN A 150 11.97 -6.75 -5.71
N SER A 151 10.94 -6.09 -6.22
CA SER A 151 10.55 -6.03 -7.65
C SER A 151 10.32 -7.37 -8.34
N LYS A 152 10.27 -8.49 -7.61
CA LYS A 152 10.27 -9.85 -8.21
C LYS A 152 8.94 -10.23 -8.84
N ARG A 153 7.81 -9.80 -8.29
CA ARG A 153 6.50 -10.26 -8.72
C ARG A 153 5.74 -9.25 -9.57
N TYR A 154 5.79 -7.98 -9.20
CA TYR A 154 4.95 -6.94 -9.80
C TYR A 154 5.76 -5.81 -10.42
N SER A 155 7.09 -5.93 -10.44
CA SER A 155 8.02 -4.94 -10.99
C SER A 155 7.92 -3.54 -10.32
N HIS A 156 7.35 -3.45 -9.11
CA HIS A 156 7.30 -2.19 -8.37
C HIS A 156 8.69 -1.76 -7.88
N PRO A 157 8.97 -0.46 -7.72
CA PRO A 157 8.06 0.64 -7.98
C PRO A 157 7.79 0.86 -9.47
N ASP A 158 6.58 1.35 -9.78
CA ASP A 158 6.24 1.72 -11.15
C ASP A 158 6.99 3.00 -11.55
N LEU A 159 7.38 3.10 -12.83
CA LEU A 159 8.18 4.22 -13.32
C LEU A 159 7.41 5.55 -13.24
N GLU A 160 6.09 5.51 -13.37
CA GLU A 160 5.18 6.63 -13.21
C GLU A 160 5.26 7.25 -11.81
N VAL A 161 5.40 6.41 -10.77
CA VAL A 161 5.57 6.88 -9.39
C VAL A 161 6.93 7.52 -9.21
N LEU A 162 7.99 6.89 -9.73
CA LEU A 162 9.34 7.45 -9.67
C LEU A 162 9.43 8.79 -10.41
N ALA A 163 8.82 8.88 -11.59
CA ALA A 163 8.77 10.12 -12.36
C ALA A 163 7.98 11.24 -11.67
N ALA A 164 6.98 10.87 -10.86
CA ALA A 164 6.16 11.86 -10.16
C ALA A 164 6.83 12.43 -8.90
N ILE A 165 7.74 11.69 -8.26
CA ILE A 165 8.45 12.12 -7.05
C ILE A 165 9.85 12.70 -7.33
N ALA A 166 10.38 12.52 -8.55
CA ALA A 166 11.66 13.08 -8.99
C ALA A 166 11.58 14.59 -9.26
#